data_69dfce2e1a87b5ed71da1fb74ea1c8f9
#
_entry.id   69dfce2e1a87b5ed71da1fb74ea1c8f9
#
_cell.length_a   1.000
_cell.length_b   1.000
_cell.length_c   1.000
_cell.angle_alpha   90.00
_cell.angle_beta   90.00
_cell.angle_gamma   90.00
#
_symmetry.space_group_name_H-M   'P 1'
#
loop_
_entity.id
_entity.type
_entity.pdbx_description
1 polymer ?
#
loop_
_entity_poly.entity_id
_entity_poly.type
_entity_poly.pdbx_seq_one_letter_code
_entity_poly.pdbx_strand_id
1 'polypeptide(L)'
;NIKNQFIKAYLEQFAKIVNTTLEVKIYNNKNYELLSELYKVPFTIKKDDVGYTIEFKDSDMLDFLGMVYDSKYHYINYNLYNFNDCDNLPTIEIYIANENAIIPTKASYSDAGYDLTIIKEHKVLNSDTILYDTGIKLNIPNGYYVEIVPRSSISKSGYMLANSIGIIDQSYRGNLLVALRKINKDCPNLELPWKCCQLIVKKQIYANLQLSLEDLNK
;
A
#
# COMPACT_ATOMS: atom_id res chain seq x y z
N ASN A 1 15.52 -0.75 17.34
CA ASN A 1 14.97 -0.59 18.69
C ASN A 1 14.81 -1.97 19.35
N ILE A 2 15.50 -2.21 20.48
CA ILE A 2 15.51 -3.51 21.20
C ILE A 2 14.09 -3.93 21.61
N LYS A 3 13.22 -2.98 21.98
CA LYS A 3 11.83 -3.26 22.33
C LYS A 3 11.06 -3.88 21.17
N ASN A 4 11.19 -3.33 19.96
CA ASN A 4 10.50 -3.88 18.78
C ASN A 4 11.02 -5.26 18.40
N GLN A 5 12.31 -5.53 18.58
CA GLN A 5 12.87 -6.87 18.33
C GLN A 5 12.31 -7.91 19.30
N PHE A 6 12.19 -7.54 20.59
CA PHE A 6 11.57 -8.42 21.59
C PHE A 6 10.10 -8.72 21.25
N ILE A 7 9.34 -7.70 20.86
CA ILE A 7 7.92 -7.87 20.51
C ILE A 7 7.76 -8.72 19.27
N LYS A 8 8.59 -8.52 18.24
CA LYS A 8 8.60 -9.40 17.05
C LYS A 8 8.77 -10.86 17.44
N ALA A 9 9.84 -11.16 18.19
CA ALA A 9 10.11 -12.52 18.65
C ALA A 9 8.96 -13.10 19.50
N TYR A 10 8.33 -12.27 20.34
CA TYR A 10 7.19 -12.69 21.14
C TYR A 10 5.97 -13.00 20.28
N LEU A 11 5.64 -12.14 19.31
CA LEU A 11 4.53 -12.36 18.39
C LEU A 11 4.74 -13.62 17.54
N GLU A 12 5.95 -13.84 17.05
CA GLU A 12 6.29 -15.03 16.26
C GLU A 12 6.04 -16.35 17.02
N GLN A 13 6.17 -16.31 18.35
CA GLN A 13 6.01 -17.49 19.20
C GLN A 13 4.59 -17.65 19.78
N PHE A 14 3.92 -16.55 20.12
CA PHE A 14 2.70 -16.57 20.93
C PHE A 14 1.48 -15.90 20.27
N ALA A 15 1.62 -15.40 19.05
CA ALA A 15 0.49 -14.83 18.32
C ALA A 15 -0.03 -15.78 17.24
N LYS A 16 -1.31 -15.68 16.95
CA LYS A 16 -1.96 -16.32 15.80
C LYS A 16 -3.00 -15.39 15.22
N ILE A 17 -3.26 -15.54 13.93
CA ILE A 17 -4.35 -14.84 13.26
C ILE A 17 -5.48 -15.84 13.04
N VAL A 18 -6.67 -15.46 13.49
CA VAL A 18 -7.90 -16.21 13.30
C VAL A 18 -8.90 -15.30 12.60
N ASN A 19 -9.19 -15.62 11.34
CA ASN A 19 -9.92 -14.71 10.45
C ASN A 19 -9.22 -13.34 10.33
N THR A 20 -9.89 -12.25 10.72
CA THR A 20 -9.34 -10.88 10.70
C THR A 20 -8.89 -10.40 12.09
N THR A 21 -8.63 -11.32 13.01
CA THR A 21 -8.26 -11.01 14.40
C THR A 21 -6.88 -11.57 14.71
N LEU A 22 -5.96 -10.71 15.18
CA LEU A 22 -4.70 -11.12 15.77
C LEU A 22 -4.92 -11.41 17.26
N GLU A 23 -4.73 -12.66 17.65
CA GLU A 23 -4.75 -13.09 19.05
C GLU A 23 -3.32 -13.25 19.56
N VAL A 24 -2.97 -12.55 20.63
CA VAL A 24 -1.65 -12.64 21.27
C VAL A 24 -1.82 -13.19 22.67
N LYS A 25 -1.27 -14.39 22.95
CA LYS A 25 -1.29 -14.99 24.28
C LYS A 25 -0.19 -14.42 25.17
N ILE A 26 -0.56 -14.04 26.40
CA ILE A 26 0.33 -13.45 27.38
C ILE A 26 0.23 -14.24 28.69
N TYR A 27 1.36 -14.82 29.07
CA TYR A 27 1.43 -15.72 30.22
C TYR A 27 1.92 -15.06 31.51
N ASN A 28 2.33 -13.77 31.46
CA ASN A 28 2.74 -13.04 32.65
C ASN A 28 2.42 -11.54 32.56
N ASN A 29 2.24 -10.92 33.74
CA ASN A 29 1.87 -9.50 33.85
C ASN A 29 2.92 -8.54 33.28
N LYS A 30 4.21 -8.86 33.36
CA LYS A 30 5.28 -7.97 32.82
C LYS A 30 5.19 -7.82 31.31
N ASN A 31 4.88 -8.90 30.61
CA ASN A 31 4.71 -8.86 29.15
C ASN A 31 3.43 -8.11 28.78
N TYR A 32 2.38 -8.23 29.60
CA TYR A 32 1.16 -7.45 29.44
C TYR A 32 1.42 -5.95 29.58
N GLU A 33 2.10 -5.51 30.65
CA GLU A 33 2.46 -4.11 30.85
C GLU A 33 3.30 -3.58 29.69
N LEU A 34 4.30 -4.34 29.25
CA LEU A 34 5.15 -3.97 28.13
C LEU A 34 4.37 -3.77 26.82
N LEU A 35 3.42 -4.64 26.52
CA LEU A 35 2.58 -4.55 25.33
C LEU A 35 1.54 -3.42 25.45
N SER A 36 0.94 -3.21 26.60
CA SER A 36 -0.06 -2.17 26.84
C SER A 36 0.52 -0.75 26.83
N GLU A 37 1.76 -0.56 27.33
CA GLU A 37 2.45 0.73 27.31
C GLU A 37 2.95 1.14 25.91
N LEU A 38 3.15 0.18 25.03
CA LEU A 38 3.82 0.42 23.74
C LEU A 38 2.89 0.81 22.62
N TYR A 39 1.59 0.50 22.72
CA TYR A 39 0.69 0.63 21.58
C TYR A 39 -0.59 1.37 21.92
N LYS A 40 -0.80 2.48 21.20
CA LYS A 40 -2.04 3.28 21.24
C LYS A 40 -3.14 2.72 20.32
N VAL A 41 -2.98 1.50 19.85
CA VAL A 41 -3.95 0.85 18.96
C VAL A 41 -5.03 0.20 19.81
N PRO A 42 -6.33 0.37 19.50
CA PRO A 42 -7.41 -0.28 20.21
C PRO A 42 -7.30 -1.81 20.21
N PHE A 43 -7.54 -2.43 21.33
CA PHE A 43 -7.57 -3.88 21.50
C PHE A 43 -8.57 -4.32 22.56
N THR A 44 -8.96 -5.59 22.50
CA THR A 44 -9.76 -6.23 23.53
C THR A 44 -8.92 -7.24 24.31
N ILE A 45 -9.25 -7.43 25.61
CA ILE A 45 -8.54 -8.36 26.48
C ILE A 45 -9.51 -9.43 26.94
N LYS A 46 -9.11 -10.69 26.80
CA LYS A 46 -9.76 -11.83 27.42
C LYS A 46 -8.83 -12.47 28.43
N LYS A 47 -9.31 -12.69 29.65
CA LYS A 47 -8.57 -13.39 30.70
C LYS A 47 -9.06 -14.84 30.72
N ASP A 48 -8.14 -15.79 30.76
CA ASP A 48 -8.41 -17.21 31.03
C ASP A 48 -7.59 -17.71 32.22
N ASP A 49 -7.71 -18.98 32.57
CA ASP A 49 -7.02 -19.59 33.72
C ASP A 49 -5.49 -19.64 33.56
N VAL A 50 -4.99 -19.42 32.37
CA VAL A 50 -3.55 -19.54 31.99
C VAL A 50 -2.88 -18.18 31.81
N GLY A 51 -3.66 -17.10 31.56
CA GLY A 51 -3.12 -15.78 31.32
C GLY A 51 -4.11 -14.83 30.67
N TYR A 52 -3.60 -14.03 29.73
CA TYR A 52 -4.39 -13.06 28.97
C TYR A 52 -4.28 -13.35 27.48
N THR A 53 -5.34 -13.06 26.75
CA THR A 53 -5.33 -12.98 25.28
C THR A 53 -5.69 -11.55 24.89
N ILE A 54 -4.79 -10.87 24.17
CA ILE A 54 -5.06 -9.59 23.54
C ILE A 54 -5.52 -9.84 22.12
N GLU A 55 -6.61 -9.18 21.72
CA GLU A 55 -7.17 -9.28 20.39
C GLU A 55 -7.16 -7.91 19.71
N PHE A 56 -6.53 -7.84 18.55
CA PHE A 56 -6.60 -6.73 17.60
C PHE A 56 -7.46 -7.18 16.44
N LYS A 57 -8.45 -6.38 16.05
CA LYS A 57 -9.39 -6.73 14.98
C LYS A 57 -9.20 -5.83 13.76
N ASP A 58 -9.42 -6.40 12.58
CA ASP A 58 -9.49 -5.69 11.31
C ASP A 58 -8.33 -4.69 11.09
N SER A 59 -8.64 -3.41 10.91
CA SER A 59 -7.67 -2.35 10.69
C SER A 59 -6.70 -2.15 11.86
N ASP A 60 -7.17 -2.32 13.09
CA ASP A 60 -6.35 -2.16 14.30
C ASP A 60 -5.24 -3.21 14.36
N MET A 61 -5.52 -4.42 13.89
CA MET A 61 -4.51 -5.48 13.72
C MET A 61 -3.42 -5.04 12.74
N LEU A 62 -3.81 -4.49 11.59
CA LEU A 62 -2.86 -4.07 10.56
C LEU A 62 -2.01 -2.89 11.02
N ASP A 63 -2.60 -1.94 11.72
CA ASP A 63 -1.89 -0.79 12.30
C ASP A 63 -0.89 -1.23 13.39
N PHE A 64 -1.31 -2.15 14.27
CA PHE A 64 -0.42 -2.73 15.28
C PHE A 64 0.78 -3.45 14.63
N LEU A 65 0.53 -4.32 13.66
CA LEU A 65 1.60 -5.04 12.96
C LEU A 65 2.52 -4.09 12.20
N GLY A 66 1.98 -3.05 11.57
CA GLY A 66 2.75 -1.99 10.91
C GLY A 66 3.70 -1.26 11.85
N MET A 67 3.28 -0.97 13.08
CA MET A 67 4.13 -0.36 14.10
C MET A 67 5.24 -1.29 14.58
N VAL A 68 4.95 -2.58 14.76
CA VAL A 68 5.90 -3.57 15.27
C VAL A 68 6.97 -3.88 14.23
N TYR A 69 6.57 -4.06 12.98
CA TYR A 69 7.45 -4.54 11.92
C TYR A 69 8.09 -3.41 11.10
N ASP A 70 8.04 -2.19 11.57
CA ASP A 70 8.61 -0.98 10.95
C ASP A 70 8.48 -0.96 9.42
N SER A 71 7.71 -0.05 8.88
CA SER A 71 7.35 0.05 7.45
C SER A 71 8.53 0.13 6.47
N LYS A 72 9.74 0.32 6.96
CA LYS A 72 10.97 0.32 6.14
C LYS A 72 11.44 -1.07 5.72
N TYR A 73 11.01 -2.10 6.41
CA TYR A 73 11.36 -3.49 6.11
C TYR A 73 10.07 -4.27 5.96
N HIS A 74 9.62 -4.50 4.75
CA HIS A 74 8.40 -5.25 4.39
C HIS A 74 8.46 -6.76 4.73
N TYR A 75 9.11 -7.11 5.82
CA TYR A 75 9.12 -8.47 6.36
C TYR A 75 8.18 -8.57 7.55
N ILE A 76 6.88 -8.53 7.26
CA ILE A 76 5.93 -9.18 8.16
C ILE A 76 6.25 -10.67 8.03
N ASN A 77 6.54 -11.32 9.15
CA ASN A 77 6.71 -12.77 9.13
C ASN A 77 5.37 -13.38 8.73
N TYR A 78 5.30 -13.92 7.51
CA TYR A 78 4.09 -14.45 6.88
C TYR A 78 3.44 -15.58 7.69
N ASN A 79 4.16 -16.20 8.62
CA ASN A 79 3.60 -17.21 9.53
C ASN A 79 2.51 -16.65 10.46
N LEU A 80 2.43 -15.31 10.65
CA LEU A 80 1.36 -14.67 11.38
C LEU A 80 0.09 -14.46 10.53
N TYR A 81 0.24 -14.40 9.20
CA TYR A 81 -0.87 -14.23 8.28
C TYR A 81 -1.27 -15.57 7.68
N ASN A 82 -2.13 -16.31 8.38
CA ASN A 82 -2.90 -17.42 7.78
C ASN A 82 -4.08 -16.85 6.93
N PHE A 83 -3.81 -15.82 6.14
CA PHE A 83 -4.68 -15.54 5.01
C PHE A 83 -4.34 -16.58 3.94
N ASN A 84 -5.31 -17.37 3.53
CA ASN A 84 -5.17 -18.41 2.48
C ASN A 84 -4.62 -17.89 1.14
N ASP A 85 -4.35 -16.59 1.01
CA ASP A 85 -3.79 -15.90 -0.16
C ASP A 85 -2.46 -15.17 0.11
N CYS A 86 -1.90 -15.19 1.35
CA CYS A 86 -0.70 -14.41 1.69
C CYS A 86 0.62 -15.15 1.55
N ASP A 87 0.60 -16.42 1.19
CA ASP A 87 1.84 -17.21 1.01
C ASP A 87 2.76 -16.69 -0.12
N ASN A 88 2.27 -15.71 -0.92
CA ASN A 88 3.04 -15.10 -1.99
C ASN A 88 2.60 -13.66 -2.27
N LEU A 89 2.87 -12.71 -1.35
CA LEU A 89 2.72 -11.30 -1.71
C LEU A 89 3.68 -10.97 -2.86
N PRO A 90 3.19 -10.30 -3.92
CA PRO A 90 4.05 -9.93 -5.03
C PRO A 90 5.11 -8.92 -4.58
N THR A 91 6.36 -9.19 -4.88
CA THR A 91 7.43 -8.20 -4.73
C THR A 91 7.50 -7.35 -5.99
N ILE A 92 7.27 -6.06 -5.84
CA ILE A 92 7.47 -5.08 -6.90
C ILE A 92 8.81 -4.39 -6.65
N GLU A 93 9.76 -4.57 -7.56
CA GLU A 93 11.05 -3.90 -7.46
C GLU A 93 10.92 -2.47 -8.00
N ILE A 94 11.52 -1.52 -7.27
CA ILE A 94 11.56 -0.11 -7.64
C ILE A 94 12.98 0.25 -8.05
N TYR A 95 13.13 0.76 -9.27
CA TYR A 95 14.38 1.34 -9.76
C TYR A 95 14.32 2.87 -9.69
N ILE A 96 15.30 3.48 -9.03
CA ILE A 96 15.46 4.93 -8.93
C ILE A 96 16.16 5.42 -10.21
N ALA A 97 15.41 6.08 -11.06
CA ALA A 97 15.89 6.63 -12.34
C ALA A 97 16.31 8.11 -12.24
N ASN A 98 16.01 8.77 -11.13
CA ASN A 98 16.38 10.16 -10.84
C ASN A 98 16.71 10.29 -9.36
N GLU A 99 17.79 11.00 -9.03
CA GLU A 99 18.24 11.19 -7.64
C GLU A 99 17.23 11.89 -6.73
N ASN A 100 16.34 12.72 -7.30
CA ASN A 100 15.28 13.40 -6.56
C ASN A 100 13.99 12.57 -6.45
N ALA A 101 13.99 11.32 -6.93
CA ALA A 101 12.82 10.46 -6.84
C ALA A 101 12.47 10.13 -5.38
N ILE A 102 11.18 10.15 -5.09
CA ILE A 102 10.68 9.78 -3.76
C ILE A 102 10.05 8.40 -3.86
N ILE A 103 10.59 7.47 -3.05
CA ILE A 103 10.10 6.09 -3.01
C ILE A 103 8.65 6.08 -2.53
N PRO A 104 7.72 5.43 -3.25
CA PRO A 104 6.33 5.29 -2.84
C PRO A 104 6.20 4.60 -1.48
N THR A 105 5.43 5.20 -0.58
CA THR A 105 5.20 4.69 0.77
C THR A 105 3.73 4.74 1.13
N LYS A 106 3.32 3.94 2.11
CA LYS A 106 2.00 4.04 2.74
C LYS A 106 2.12 4.82 4.04
N ALA A 107 1.13 5.61 4.40
CA ALA A 107 1.05 6.27 5.70
C ALA A 107 0.67 5.27 6.79
N SER A 108 -0.26 4.35 6.48
CA SER A 108 -0.64 3.20 7.31
C SER A 108 -0.50 1.90 6.51
N TYR A 109 -0.26 0.80 7.19
CA TYR A 109 -0.22 -0.53 6.58
C TYR A 109 -1.56 -0.89 5.90
N SER A 110 -2.68 -0.45 6.49
CA SER A 110 -4.03 -0.67 5.97
C SER A 110 -4.37 0.13 4.71
N ASP A 111 -3.55 1.11 4.33
CA ASP A 111 -3.79 1.89 3.12
C ASP A 111 -3.76 1.00 1.88
N ALA A 112 -4.71 1.18 0.98
CA ALA A 112 -4.77 0.41 -0.27
C ALA A 112 -3.64 0.78 -1.23
N GLY A 113 -3.21 2.04 -1.23
CA GLY A 113 -2.24 2.58 -2.18
C GLY A 113 -0.95 3.08 -1.56
N TYR A 114 0.13 3.02 -2.33
CA TYR A 114 1.41 3.66 -2.03
C TYR A 114 1.42 5.06 -2.61
N ASP A 115 1.66 6.07 -1.79
CA ASP A 115 1.75 7.47 -2.22
C ASP A 115 2.80 7.66 -3.31
N LEU A 116 2.42 8.27 -4.42
CA LEU A 116 3.28 8.54 -5.56
C LEU A 116 3.48 10.05 -5.74
N THR A 117 4.76 10.45 -5.86
CA THR A 117 5.18 11.83 -5.97
C THR A 117 5.71 12.13 -7.36
N ILE A 118 5.22 13.18 -7.99
CA ILE A 118 5.81 13.76 -9.19
C ILE A 118 6.91 14.75 -8.81
N ILE A 119 8.03 14.74 -9.54
CA ILE A 119 9.23 15.52 -9.18
C ILE A 119 9.58 16.60 -10.20
N LYS A 120 9.18 16.43 -11.44
CA LYS A 120 9.46 17.42 -12.52
C LYS A 120 8.48 17.28 -13.67
N GLU A 121 8.36 18.32 -14.46
CA GLU A 121 7.70 18.26 -15.77
C GLU A 121 8.53 17.39 -16.73
N HIS A 122 7.85 16.54 -17.49
CA HIS A 122 8.45 15.70 -18.52
C HIS A 122 8.14 16.23 -19.91
N LYS A 123 6.85 16.52 -20.19
CA LYS A 123 6.42 16.97 -21.51
C LYS A 123 5.06 17.68 -21.43
N VAL A 124 4.96 18.83 -22.09
CA VAL A 124 3.67 19.49 -22.34
C VAL A 124 2.96 18.76 -23.48
N LEU A 125 1.77 18.24 -23.23
CA LEU A 125 0.96 17.51 -24.20
C LEU A 125 0.04 18.45 -24.98
N ASN A 126 -0.55 19.41 -24.29
CA ASN A 126 -1.37 20.51 -24.85
C ASN A 126 -1.47 21.67 -23.84
N SER A 127 -2.31 22.68 -24.15
CA SER A 127 -2.47 23.89 -23.31
C SER A 127 -2.85 23.60 -21.87
N ASP A 128 -3.54 22.51 -21.61
CA ASP A 128 -4.14 22.22 -20.29
C ASP A 128 -3.57 20.94 -19.65
N THR A 129 -2.71 20.19 -20.36
CA THR A 129 -2.24 18.87 -19.92
C THR A 129 -0.73 18.76 -20.00
N ILE A 130 -0.11 18.43 -18.88
CA ILE A 130 1.33 18.21 -18.76
C ILE A 130 1.56 16.78 -18.23
N LEU A 131 2.56 16.13 -18.79
CA LEU A 131 3.08 14.87 -18.34
C LEU A 131 4.22 15.11 -17.35
N TYR A 132 4.11 14.56 -16.14
CA TYR A 132 5.09 14.70 -15.07
C TYR A 132 5.84 13.42 -14.84
N ASP A 133 7.12 13.52 -14.51
CA ASP A 133 7.98 12.38 -14.18
C ASP A 133 8.04 12.17 -12.67
N THR A 134 7.98 10.91 -12.23
CA THR A 134 8.14 10.49 -10.84
C THR A 134 9.59 10.12 -10.51
N GLY A 135 10.42 9.92 -11.54
CA GLY A 135 11.81 9.48 -11.41
C GLY A 135 11.99 8.01 -11.01
N ILE A 136 10.93 7.20 -11.04
CA ILE A 136 11.01 5.76 -10.72
C ILE A 136 10.53 4.89 -11.88
N LYS A 137 11.02 3.64 -11.89
CA LYS A 137 10.54 2.55 -12.74
C LYS A 137 10.16 1.36 -11.88
N LEU A 138 9.27 0.50 -12.39
CA LEU A 138 8.84 -0.71 -11.70
C LEU A 138 9.24 -1.96 -12.48
N ASN A 139 9.60 -3.01 -11.74
CA ASN A 139 9.59 -4.37 -12.22
C ASN A 139 8.46 -5.13 -11.53
N ILE A 140 7.37 -5.35 -12.26
CA ILE A 140 6.13 -5.95 -11.76
C ILE A 140 6.19 -7.45 -12.04
N PRO A 141 5.95 -8.31 -11.04
CA PRO A 141 5.98 -9.77 -11.23
C PRO A 141 4.80 -10.27 -12.08
N ASN A 142 4.94 -11.46 -12.64
CA ASN A 142 3.89 -12.12 -13.42
C ASN A 142 2.58 -12.23 -12.65
N GLY A 143 1.47 -12.02 -13.32
CA GLY A 143 0.13 -12.11 -12.73
C GLY A 143 -0.32 -10.85 -11.99
N TYR A 144 0.43 -9.75 -12.10
CA TYR A 144 0.08 -8.46 -11.51
C TYR A 144 0.27 -7.32 -12.50
N TYR A 145 -0.42 -6.21 -12.21
CA TYR A 145 -0.22 -4.91 -12.85
C TYR A 145 -0.40 -3.83 -11.78
N VAL A 146 -0.08 -2.59 -12.10
CA VAL A 146 -0.21 -1.47 -11.16
C VAL A 146 -1.11 -0.40 -11.77
N GLU A 147 -2.00 0.16 -10.94
CA GLU A 147 -2.80 1.32 -11.29
C GLU A 147 -2.25 2.57 -10.62
N ILE A 148 -2.08 3.63 -11.39
CA ILE A 148 -1.86 4.98 -10.87
C ILE A 148 -3.23 5.65 -10.78
N VAL A 149 -3.66 5.92 -9.54
CA VAL A 149 -4.93 6.58 -9.27
C VAL A 149 -4.71 7.89 -8.50
N PRO A 150 -5.62 8.86 -8.60
CA PRO A 150 -5.48 10.11 -7.86
C PRO A 150 -5.63 9.89 -6.35
N ARG A 151 -4.91 10.67 -5.54
CA ARG A 151 -5.22 10.81 -4.12
C ARG A 151 -6.44 11.71 -3.95
N SER A 152 -7.17 11.54 -2.84
CA SER A 152 -8.35 12.36 -2.52
C SER A 152 -8.05 13.87 -2.51
N SER A 153 -6.84 14.26 -2.13
CA SER A 153 -6.41 15.66 -2.08
C SER A 153 -6.36 16.35 -3.46
N ILE A 154 -6.24 15.59 -4.56
CA ILE A 154 -6.21 16.16 -5.91
C ILE A 154 -7.51 16.91 -6.25
N SER A 155 -8.64 16.49 -5.68
CA SER A 155 -9.94 17.12 -5.91
C SER A 155 -10.01 18.60 -5.52
N LYS A 156 -9.08 19.05 -4.67
CA LYS A 156 -9.01 20.45 -4.20
C LYS A 156 -7.97 21.28 -4.96
N SER A 157 -7.18 20.66 -5.85
CA SER A 157 -6.03 21.30 -6.50
C SER A 157 -6.38 22.09 -7.77
N GLY A 158 -7.54 21.85 -8.37
CA GLY A 158 -7.86 22.35 -9.71
C GLY A 158 -7.25 21.53 -10.85
N TYR A 159 -6.67 20.38 -10.53
CA TYR A 159 -6.13 19.40 -11.49
C TYR A 159 -6.85 18.07 -11.39
N MET A 160 -6.75 17.27 -12.45
CA MET A 160 -7.22 15.89 -12.49
C MET A 160 -6.23 15.01 -13.26
N LEU A 161 -6.29 13.71 -13.01
CA LEU A 161 -5.55 12.74 -13.81
C LEU A 161 -6.18 12.65 -15.21
N ALA A 162 -5.42 12.98 -16.26
CA ALA A 162 -5.96 13.14 -17.61
C ALA A 162 -6.47 11.83 -18.23
N ASN A 163 -5.90 10.71 -17.85
CA ASN A 163 -6.30 9.36 -18.28
C ASN A 163 -7.20 8.63 -17.27
N SER A 164 -7.76 9.34 -16.28
CA SER A 164 -8.59 8.81 -15.20
C SER A 164 -7.86 7.79 -14.30
N ILE A 165 -7.30 6.73 -14.88
CA ILE A 165 -6.45 5.72 -14.25
C ILE A 165 -5.26 5.45 -15.16
N GLY A 166 -4.06 5.49 -14.63
CA GLY A 166 -2.84 5.08 -15.32
C GLY A 166 -2.61 3.59 -15.16
N ILE A 167 -2.76 2.81 -16.21
CA ILE A 167 -2.45 1.37 -16.20
C ILE A 167 -0.97 1.18 -16.49
N ILE A 168 -0.27 0.49 -15.60
CA ILE A 168 1.13 0.10 -15.75
C ILE A 168 1.20 -1.41 -15.91
N ASP A 169 1.39 -1.82 -17.11
CA ASP A 169 1.49 -3.23 -17.47
C ASP A 169 2.76 -3.88 -16.90
N GLN A 170 2.69 -5.18 -16.69
CA GLN A 170 3.81 -5.98 -16.19
C GLN A 170 5.08 -5.84 -17.04
N SER A 171 4.93 -5.67 -18.36
CA SER A 171 6.04 -5.53 -19.32
C SER A 171 6.61 -4.10 -19.42
N TYR A 172 5.95 -3.10 -18.81
CA TYR A 172 6.41 -1.71 -18.89
C TYR A 172 7.70 -1.51 -18.11
N ARG A 173 8.70 -0.87 -18.73
CA ARG A 173 10.03 -0.60 -18.11
C ARG A 173 10.45 0.86 -18.20
N GLY A 174 9.56 1.74 -18.64
CA GLY A 174 9.78 3.19 -18.66
C GLY A 174 9.63 3.84 -17.30
N ASN A 175 9.95 5.13 -17.19
CA ASN A 175 9.64 5.92 -16.01
C ASN A 175 8.12 5.98 -15.81
N LEU A 176 7.68 5.95 -14.56
CA LEU A 176 6.28 6.22 -14.24
C LEU A 176 5.98 7.69 -14.49
N LEU A 177 5.08 7.95 -15.40
CA LEU A 177 4.67 9.29 -15.79
C LEU A 177 3.20 9.51 -15.40
N VAL A 178 2.91 10.71 -14.92
CA VAL A 178 1.58 11.13 -14.48
C VAL A 178 1.11 12.27 -15.37
N ALA A 179 0.04 12.04 -16.14
CA ALA A 179 -0.57 13.07 -16.96
C ALA A 179 -1.62 13.84 -16.14
N LEU A 180 -1.35 15.12 -15.85
CA LEU A 180 -2.28 15.98 -15.13
C LEU A 180 -2.87 17.02 -16.06
N ARG A 181 -4.19 17.15 -16.01
CA ARG A 181 -4.96 18.18 -16.72
C ARG A 181 -5.43 19.24 -15.75
N LYS A 182 -5.17 20.50 -16.09
CA LYS A 182 -5.68 21.67 -15.38
C LYS A 182 -7.16 21.85 -15.75
N ILE A 183 -8.06 21.71 -14.79
CA ILE A 183 -9.51 21.85 -14.98
C ILE A 183 -10.03 23.21 -14.50
N ASN A 184 -9.35 23.83 -13.54
CA ASN A 184 -9.59 25.20 -13.15
C ASN A 184 -8.46 26.08 -13.70
N LYS A 185 -8.78 26.98 -14.64
CA LYS A 185 -7.78 27.84 -15.29
C LYS A 185 -7.15 28.86 -14.32
N ASP A 186 -7.86 29.19 -13.25
CA ASP A 186 -7.41 30.17 -12.25
C ASP A 186 -6.60 29.53 -11.12
N CYS A 187 -6.48 28.20 -11.07
CA CYS A 187 -5.66 27.56 -10.05
C CYS A 187 -4.17 27.84 -10.31
N PRO A 188 -3.34 27.92 -9.25
CA PRO A 188 -1.91 28.12 -9.42
C PRO A 188 -1.24 26.97 -10.17
N ASN A 189 -0.08 27.20 -10.74
CA ASN A 189 0.76 26.12 -11.25
C ASN A 189 1.22 25.23 -10.12
N LEU A 190 1.50 23.97 -10.43
CA LEU A 190 1.92 22.99 -9.43
C LEU A 190 3.30 23.35 -8.89
N GLU A 191 3.43 23.28 -7.58
CA GLU A 191 4.73 23.29 -6.89
C GLU A 191 5.24 21.85 -6.79
N LEU A 192 6.45 21.62 -7.26
CA LEU A 192 7.09 20.29 -7.25
C LEU A 192 8.19 20.23 -6.18
N PRO A 193 8.41 19.09 -5.53
CA PRO A 193 7.71 17.80 -5.72
C PRO A 193 6.29 17.80 -5.13
N TRP A 194 5.36 17.08 -5.77
CA TRP A 194 3.98 16.99 -5.32
C TRP A 194 3.48 15.53 -5.25
N LYS A 195 2.96 15.16 -4.09
CA LYS A 195 2.33 13.88 -3.81
C LYS A 195 0.86 13.92 -4.23
N CYS A 196 0.56 13.57 -5.47
CA CYS A 196 -0.75 13.75 -6.08
C CYS A 196 -1.51 12.45 -6.36
N CYS A 197 -0.81 11.35 -6.51
CA CYS A 197 -1.35 10.06 -6.90
C CYS A 197 -0.94 8.97 -5.90
N GLN A 198 -1.41 7.77 -6.15
CA GLN A 198 -1.04 6.56 -5.43
C GLN A 198 -0.96 5.37 -6.38
N LEU A 199 -0.11 4.40 -6.06
CA LEU A 199 0.02 3.14 -6.76
C LEU A 199 -0.84 2.09 -6.09
N ILE A 200 -1.71 1.42 -6.84
CA ILE A 200 -2.51 0.28 -6.39
C ILE A 200 -2.02 -0.96 -7.13
N VAL A 201 -1.59 -1.96 -6.38
CA VAL A 201 -1.20 -3.26 -6.95
C VAL A 201 -2.45 -4.09 -7.19
N LYS A 202 -2.58 -4.63 -8.40
CA LYS A 202 -3.75 -5.42 -8.81
C LYS A 202 -3.33 -6.77 -9.37
N LYS A 203 -4.13 -7.78 -9.08
CA LYS A 203 -3.99 -9.11 -9.68
C LYS A 203 -4.53 -9.09 -11.11
N GLN A 204 -3.76 -9.59 -12.07
CA GLN A 204 -4.16 -9.66 -13.45
C GLN A 204 -4.98 -10.94 -13.68
N ILE A 205 -6.16 -10.79 -14.28
CA ILE A 205 -6.98 -11.92 -14.69
C ILE A 205 -6.79 -12.09 -16.20
N TYR A 206 -6.34 -13.28 -16.62
CA TYR A 206 -6.22 -13.63 -18.02
C TYR A 206 -7.54 -14.24 -18.49
N ALA A 207 -8.05 -13.76 -19.64
CA ALA A 207 -9.27 -14.27 -20.25
C ALA A 207 -9.06 -14.50 -21.74
N ASN A 208 -9.65 -15.55 -22.27
CA ASN A 208 -9.75 -15.77 -23.70
C ASN A 208 -10.97 -15.02 -24.23
N LEU A 209 -10.76 -14.22 -25.25
CA LEU A 209 -11.85 -13.58 -25.99
C LEU A 209 -12.23 -14.48 -27.17
N GLN A 210 -13.49 -14.84 -27.27
CA GLN A 210 -14.02 -15.66 -28.34
C GLN A 210 -15.17 -14.93 -29.04
N LEU A 211 -15.14 -14.89 -30.38
CA LEU A 211 -16.24 -14.34 -31.15
C LEU A 211 -17.47 -15.24 -31.00
N SER A 212 -18.58 -14.67 -30.55
CA SER A 212 -19.87 -15.34 -30.61
C SER A 212 -20.45 -15.22 -32.01
N LEU A 213 -20.93 -16.32 -32.57
CA LEU A 213 -21.68 -16.35 -33.83
C LEU A 213 -23.19 -16.18 -33.61
N GLU A 214 -23.62 -16.18 -32.36
CA GLU A 214 -25.02 -15.98 -31.97
C GLU A 214 -25.21 -14.62 -31.29
N ASP A 215 -26.41 -14.06 -31.45
CA ASP A 215 -26.79 -12.84 -30.74
C ASP A 215 -26.87 -13.13 -29.23
N LEU A 216 -26.22 -12.27 -28.42
CA LEU A 216 -26.18 -12.38 -26.96
C LEU A 216 -27.46 -11.80 -26.30
N ASN A 217 -28.33 -11.16 -27.05
CA ASN A 217 -29.60 -10.61 -26.58
C ASN A 217 -30.69 -11.71 -26.56
N LYS A 218 -30.64 -12.57 -25.55
CA LYS A 218 -31.74 -13.50 -25.26
C LYS A 218 -32.33 -13.20 -23.90
#